data_833a6915b04b3e1209a2b5ad0c240e8c
#
_entry.id   833a6915b04b3e1209a2b5ad0c240e8c
#
_cell.length_a   1.000
_cell.length_b   1.000
_cell.length_c   1.000
_cell.angle_alpha   90.00
_cell.angle_beta   90.00
_cell.angle_gamma   90.00
#
_symmetry.space_group_name_H-M   'P 1'
#
loop_
_entity.id
_entity.type
_entity.pdbx_description
1 polymer ?
#
loop_
_entity_poly.entity_id
_entity_poly.type
_entity_poly.pdbx_seq_one_letter_code
_entity_poly.pdbx_strand_id
1 'polypeptide(L)'
;MFADVEVFPALLHGDLWGGNVAECSEGPVIFDPASFYGHAEYELGIAGMFGGFGSSFYSAYHEKIPKALGFAKRNQLYQLFHYLNHWNHFGGGYRGSSLRIMKDLVK
;
A
#
# COMPACT_ATOMS: atom_id res chain seq x y z
N MET A 1 9.74 -12.37 7.91
CA MET A 1 8.64 -11.56 7.40
C MET A 1 8.20 -12.00 5.99
N PHE A 2 9.12 -12.31 5.11
CA PHE A 2 8.82 -12.82 3.76
C PHE A 2 9.00 -14.33 3.61
N ALA A 3 9.46 -15.02 4.64
CA ALA A 3 9.75 -16.47 4.58
C ALA A 3 8.50 -17.33 4.34
N ASP A 4 7.33 -16.83 4.76
CA ASP A 4 6.08 -17.57 4.70
C ASP A 4 5.20 -17.17 3.51
N VAL A 5 5.75 -16.42 2.56
CA VAL A 5 5.00 -15.97 1.40
C VAL A 5 5.81 -16.15 0.13
N GLU A 6 5.13 -16.60 -0.91
CA GLU A 6 5.71 -16.67 -2.25
C GLU A 6 5.41 -15.36 -2.98
N VAL A 7 6.46 -14.69 -3.45
CA VAL A 7 6.34 -13.38 -4.10
C VAL A 7 6.47 -13.57 -5.60
N PHE A 8 5.44 -13.18 -6.34
CA PHE A 8 5.45 -13.17 -7.80
C PHE A 8 5.45 -11.72 -8.29
N PRO A 9 6.21 -11.39 -9.35
CA PRO A 9 6.11 -10.08 -9.97
C PRO A 9 4.71 -9.87 -10.56
N ALA A 10 4.03 -8.83 -10.09
CA ALA A 10 2.73 -8.42 -10.61
C ALA A 10 2.85 -7.00 -11.14
N LEU A 11 2.07 -6.65 -12.17
CA LEU A 11 2.03 -5.28 -12.65
C LEU A 11 1.25 -4.44 -11.64
N LEU A 12 1.90 -3.43 -11.08
CA LEU A 12 1.32 -2.56 -10.08
C LEU A 12 1.02 -1.19 -10.67
N HIS A 13 0.01 -0.51 -10.13
CA HIS A 13 -0.19 0.92 -10.36
C HIS A 13 1.00 1.71 -9.82
N GLY A 14 1.45 1.35 -8.62
CA GLY A 14 2.65 1.91 -8.00
C GLY A 14 2.41 3.14 -7.15
N ASP A 15 1.28 3.83 -7.32
CA ASP A 15 0.92 5.03 -6.57
C ASP A 15 -0.59 5.09 -6.35
N LEU A 16 -1.17 3.99 -5.89
CA LEU A 16 -2.62 3.83 -5.75
C LEU A 16 -3.09 4.39 -4.41
N TRP A 17 -3.50 5.65 -4.42
CA TRP A 17 -4.10 6.31 -3.26
C TRP A 17 -5.34 7.09 -3.72
N GLY A 18 -6.13 7.60 -2.76
CA GLY A 18 -7.40 8.24 -3.07
C GLY A 18 -7.33 9.38 -4.08
N GLY A 19 -6.18 10.06 -4.18
CA GLY A 19 -5.97 11.14 -5.15
C GLY A 19 -5.80 10.69 -6.59
N ASN A 20 -5.56 9.39 -6.82
CA ASN A 20 -5.37 8.82 -8.17
C ASN A 20 -6.52 7.90 -8.58
N VAL A 21 -7.68 8.09 -7.96
CA VAL A 21 -8.89 7.29 -8.21
C VAL A 21 -10.07 8.24 -8.40
N ALA A 22 -10.95 7.93 -9.34
CA ALA A 22 -12.16 8.70 -9.56
C ALA A 22 -13.25 7.81 -10.12
N GLU A 23 -14.46 8.34 -10.18
CA GLU A 23 -15.58 7.70 -10.87
C GLU A 23 -15.97 8.52 -12.08
N CYS A 24 -16.27 7.84 -13.17
CA CYS A 24 -16.86 8.44 -14.36
C CYS A 24 -18.16 7.72 -14.71
N SER A 25 -18.84 8.16 -15.77
CA SER A 25 -20.12 7.57 -16.21
C SER A 25 -20.01 6.07 -16.51
N GLU A 26 -18.82 5.58 -16.85
CA GLU A 26 -18.57 4.17 -17.20
C GLU A 26 -18.09 3.33 -16.01
N GLY A 27 -17.89 3.93 -14.82
CA GLY A 27 -17.44 3.26 -13.63
C GLY A 27 -16.19 3.87 -13.02
N PRO A 28 -15.56 3.17 -12.07
CA PRO A 28 -14.35 3.67 -11.42
C PRO A 28 -13.15 3.66 -12.38
N VAL A 29 -12.28 4.64 -12.21
CA VAL A 29 -11.04 4.77 -12.98
C VAL A 29 -9.88 5.02 -12.04
N ILE A 30 -8.69 4.56 -12.45
CA ILE A 30 -7.43 4.89 -11.78
C ILE A 30 -6.52 5.58 -12.82
N PHE A 31 -5.66 6.47 -12.34
CA PHE A 31 -4.80 7.27 -13.22
C PHE A 31 -3.49 7.64 -12.52
N ASP A 32 -2.61 8.34 -13.21
CA ASP A 32 -1.29 8.77 -12.75
C ASP A 32 -0.46 7.62 -12.14
N PRO A 33 -0.25 6.53 -12.90
CA PRO A 33 0.52 5.41 -12.37
C PRO A 33 2.02 5.68 -12.30
N ALA A 34 2.67 5.05 -11.33
CA ALA A 34 4.12 4.92 -11.24
C ALA A 34 4.46 3.43 -11.35
N SER A 35 4.06 2.82 -12.44
CA SER A 35 3.98 1.38 -12.61
C SER A 35 5.34 0.69 -12.64
N PHE A 36 5.38 -0.49 -12.04
CA PHE A 36 6.48 -1.43 -12.11
C PHE A 36 5.96 -2.84 -11.78
N TYR A 37 6.78 -3.84 -12.03
CA TYR A 37 6.46 -5.21 -11.61
C TYR A 37 7.02 -5.44 -10.22
N GLY A 38 6.17 -5.88 -9.29
CA GLY A 38 6.56 -6.10 -7.91
C GLY A 38 5.56 -6.94 -7.14
N HIS A 39 5.76 -7.04 -5.84
CA HIS A 39 4.89 -7.77 -4.95
C HIS A 39 3.53 -7.08 -4.85
N ALA A 40 2.44 -7.83 -5.06
CA ALA A 40 1.09 -7.25 -5.06
C ALA A 40 0.76 -6.53 -3.75
N GLU A 41 1.29 -7.00 -2.61
CA GLU A 41 1.06 -6.35 -1.31
C GLU A 41 1.64 -4.94 -1.23
N TYR A 42 2.66 -4.62 -2.04
CA TYR A 42 3.21 -3.26 -2.10
C TYR A 42 2.13 -2.24 -2.46
N GLU A 43 1.23 -2.59 -3.39
CA GLU A 43 0.14 -1.72 -3.83
C GLU A 43 -0.72 -1.23 -2.68
N LEU A 44 -0.97 -2.10 -1.71
CA LEU A 44 -1.87 -1.79 -0.59
C LEU A 44 -1.20 -0.96 0.50
N GLY A 45 0.12 -0.83 0.48
CA GLY A 45 0.84 0.02 1.43
C GLY A 45 0.39 1.47 1.32
N ILE A 46 0.54 2.07 0.14
CA ILE A 46 0.13 3.46 -0.07
C ILE A 46 -1.39 3.61 -0.08
N ALA A 47 -2.13 2.60 -0.55
CA ALA A 47 -3.58 2.64 -0.55
C ALA A 47 -4.16 2.85 0.86
N GLY A 48 -3.55 2.21 1.87
CA GLY A 48 -3.99 2.35 3.26
C GLY A 48 -3.44 3.56 3.99
N MET A 49 -2.39 4.20 3.47
CA MET A 49 -1.68 5.27 4.15
C MET A 49 -2.52 6.53 4.33
N PHE A 50 -3.24 6.94 3.30
CA PHE A 50 -4.03 8.16 3.30
C PHE A 50 -5.54 7.92 3.43
N GLY A 51 -5.96 6.66 3.53
CA GLY A 51 -7.38 6.31 3.47
C GLY A 51 -7.96 6.46 2.07
N GLY A 52 -9.27 6.62 1.97
CA GLY A 52 -9.96 6.80 0.70
C GLY A 52 -10.52 5.52 0.09
N PHE A 53 -10.13 4.35 0.61
CA PHE A 53 -10.67 3.06 0.19
C PHE A 53 -11.41 2.42 1.35
N GLY A 54 -12.66 2.00 1.11
CA GLY A 54 -13.49 1.37 2.13
C GLY A 54 -13.33 -0.14 2.19
N SER A 55 -14.06 -0.75 3.12
CA SER A 55 -14.03 -2.21 3.31
C SER A 55 -14.44 -2.98 2.06
N SER A 56 -15.33 -2.44 1.25
CA SER A 56 -15.76 -3.08 -0.01
C SER A 56 -14.60 -3.22 -0.99
N PHE A 57 -13.74 -2.21 -1.07
CA PHE A 57 -12.53 -2.27 -1.90
C PHE A 57 -11.63 -3.42 -1.45
N TYR A 58 -11.31 -3.47 -0.16
CA TYR A 58 -10.39 -4.48 0.38
C TYR A 58 -10.98 -5.89 0.29
N SER A 59 -12.28 -6.04 0.52
CA SER A 59 -12.95 -7.33 0.38
C SER A 59 -12.87 -7.85 -1.06
N ALA A 60 -13.16 -7.00 -2.03
CA ALA A 60 -13.08 -7.36 -3.45
C ALA A 60 -11.64 -7.68 -3.87
N TYR A 61 -10.68 -6.88 -3.40
CA TYR A 61 -9.27 -7.11 -3.71
C TYR A 61 -8.80 -8.47 -3.19
N HIS A 62 -9.09 -8.78 -1.92
CA HIS A 62 -8.65 -10.03 -1.29
C HIS A 62 -9.46 -11.25 -1.73
N GLU A 63 -10.59 -11.04 -2.39
CA GLU A 63 -11.28 -12.13 -3.09
C GLU A 63 -10.46 -12.64 -4.27
N LYS A 64 -9.77 -11.74 -4.97
CA LYS A 64 -8.92 -12.06 -6.11
C LYS A 64 -7.48 -12.42 -5.70
N ILE A 65 -6.95 -11.70 -4.73
CA ILE A 65 -5.59 -11.88 -4.21
C ILE A 65 -5.69 -12.07 -2.70
N PRO A 66 -5.89 -13.31 -2.21
CA PRO A 66 -6.07 -13.56 -0.78
C PRO A 66 -4.88 -13.10 0.06
N LYS A 67 -5.15 -12.69 1.28
CA LYS A 67 -4.10 -12.36 2.25
C LYS A 67 -3.28 -13.60 2.56
N ALA A 68 -1.96 -13.49 2.41
CA ALA A 68 -1.05 -14.54 2.85
C ALA A 68 -0.72 -14.38 4.33
N LEU A 69 -0.22 -15.44 4.95
CA LEU A 69 0.21 -15.41 6.35
C LEU A 69 1.24 -14.29 6.57
N GLY A 70 1.02 -13.46 7.59
CA GLY A 70 1.90 -12.34 7.90
C GLY A 70 1.60 -11.05 7.12
N PHE A 71 0.50 -11.01 6.37
CA PHE A 71 0.12 -9.85 5.56
C PHE A 71 0.15 -8.54 6.35
N ALA A 72 -0.46 -8.50 7.54
CA ALA A 72 -0.58 -7.26 8.32
C ALA A 72 0.78 -6.64 8.63
N LYS A 73 1.75 -7.46 9.00
CA LYS A 73 3.09 -6.99 9.34
C LYS A 73 3.84 -6.52 8.09
N ARG A 74 3.71 -7.23 6.98
CA ARG A 74 4.30 -6.80 5.70
C ARG A 74 3.65 -5.52 5.18
N ASN A 75 2.35 -5.35 5.38
CA ASN A 75 1.66 -4.11 5.02
C ASN A 75 2.24 -2.91 5.78
N GLN A 76 2.52 -3.08 7.08
CA GLN A 76 3.20 -2.04 7.85
C GLN A 76 4.58 -1.72 7.29
N LEU A 77 5.33 -2.73 6.89
CA LEU A 77 6.65 -2.51 6.27
C LEU A 77 6.54 -1.73 4.96
N TYR A 78 5.59 -2.07 4.12
CA TYR A 78 5.36 -1.33 2.87
C TYR A 78 4.88 0.10 3.13
N GLN A 79 4.03 0.31 4.13
CA GLN A 79 3.65 1.65 4.54
C GLN A 79 4.86 2.45 5.05
N LEU A 80 5.75 1.81 5.79
CA LEU A 80 6.97 2.46 6.27
C LEU A 80 7.80 3.01 5.10
N PHE A 81 7.94 2.25 4.03
CA PHE A 81 8.64 2.75 2.82
C PHE A 81 8.04 4.07 2.35
N HIS A 82 6.71 4.13 2.23
CA HIS A 82 6.04 5.35 1.77
C HIS A 82 6.15 6.49 2.77
N TYR A 83 6.05 6.22 4.07
CA TYR A 83 6.20 7.25 5.10
C TYR A 83 7.62 7.82 5.10
N LEU A 84 8.64 6.98 4.99
CA LEU A 84 10.03 7.43 4.92
C LEU A 84 10.28 8.26 3.66
N ASN A 85 9.74 7.83 2.53
CA ASN A 85 9.85 8.57 1.28
C ASN A 85 9.18 9.94 1.38
N HIS A 86 7.99 10.02 1.96
CA HIS A 86 7.28 11.28 2.17
C HIS A 86 8.01 12.18 3.17
N TRP A 87 8.56 11.61 4.23
CA TRP A 87 9.38 12.35 5.19
C TRP A 87 10.57 12.99 4.49
N ASN A 88 11.26 12.23 3.64
CA ASN A 88 12.40 12.73 2.89
C ASN A 88 12.03 13.87 1.93
N HIS A 89 10.87 13.79 1.27
CA HIS A 89 10.45 14.77 0.26
C HIS A 89 9.65 15.94 0.82
N PHE A 90 8.87 15.74 1.87
CA PHE A 90 7.89 16.72 2.35
C PHE A 90 8.14 17.21 3.79
N GLY A 91 9.13 16.66 4.48
CA GLY A 91 9.54 17.13 5.79
C GLY A 91 8.88 16.46 6.97
N GLY A 92 9.03 17.05 8.16
CA GLY A 92 8.81 16.43 9.46
C GLY A 92 7.41 15.96 9.80
N GLY A 93 6.39 16.30 9.01
CA GLY A 93 5.03 15.85 9.24
C GLY A 93 4.86 14.32 9.19
N TYR A 94 5.79 13.61 8.57
CA TYR A 94 5.76 12.15 8.43
C TYR A 94 6.68 11.43 9.42
N ARG A 95 7.43 12.17 10.24
CA ARG A 95 8.41 11.59 11.17
C ARG A 95 7.75 10.71 12.24
N GLY A 96 6.70 11.20 12.87
CA GLY A 96 6.03 10.48 13.95
C GLY A 96 5.47 9.13 13.51
N SER A 97 4.79 9.10 12.36
CA SER A 97 4.24 7.87 11.81
C SER A 97 5.34 6.88 11.44
N SER A 98 6.42 7.37 10.83
CA SER A 98 7.58 6.53 10.47
C SER A 98 8.20 5.88 11.71
N LEU A 99 8.46 6.66 12.76
CA LEU A 99 9.06 6.14 13.99
C LEU A 99 8.14 5.14 14.70
N ARG A 100 6.83 5.40 14.71
CA ARG A 100 5.86 4.50 15.32
C ARG A 100 5.87 3.14 14.64
N ILE A 101 5.85 3.12 13.31
CA ILE A 101 5.88 1.86 12.54
C ILE A 101 7.18 1.12 12.80
N MET A 102 8.33 1.82 12.79
CA MET A 102 9.61 1.18 13.07
C MET A 102 9.63 0.51 14.45
N LYS A 103 9.09 1.18 15.46
CA LYS A 103 8.99 0.61 16.83
C LYS A 103 8.11 -0.63 16.85
N ASP A 104 6.98 -0.60 16.14
CA ASP A 104 6.07 -1.73 16.09
C ASP A 104 6.68 -2.93 15.35
N LEU A 105 7.46 -2.69 14.31
CA LEU A 105 8.07 -3.77 13.53
C LEU A 105 9.20 -4.49 14.26
N VAL A 106 9.88 -3.82 15.20
CA VAL A 106 11.00 -4.42 15.94
C VAL A 106 10.61 -5.06 17.27
N LYS A 107 9.34 -5.05 17.61
CA LYS A 107 8.84 -5.72 18.83
C LYS A 107 8.89 -7.23 18.72
#